data_c19258d82931e3c565cfd4c83d08551d
#
_entry.id   c19258d82931e3c565cfd4c83d08551d
#
_cell.length_a   1.000
_cell.length_b   1.000
_cell.length_c   1.000
_cell.angle_alpha   90.00
_cell.angle_beta   90.00
_cell.angle_gamma   90.00
#
_symmetry.space_group_name_H-M   'P 1'
#
loop_
_entity.id
_entity.type
_entity.pdbx_description
1 polymer ?
#
loop_
_entity_poly.entity_id
_entity_poly.type
_entity_poly.pdbx_seq_one_letter_code
_entity_poly.pdbx_strand_id
1 'polypeptide(L)'
;MQQVLRKQIILLAGFIWIGSQGFGQYREQNRADHDNWPYYFGMSISYSHSYLHPSKDPRFLENDSVLSVEPGSSGGIALGLVATLQLSPRFSLRTNPQLIIGGAKYFTYSLKYPNIEGQTIEKKTLPSTIVSFPIQVKFNSDRIGNFRTYLLGGVKYDIDLASNSTARNAEDLVKLKRSDIGVETGIGFNFFFPFVTFSPEIKFATGLSNIHSRDANLKYSSVLDKLQSRMIIFSIILED
;
A
#
# COMPACT_ATOMS: atom_id res chain seq x y z
N MET A 1 -30.63 0.69 23.30
CA MET A 1 -29.55 -0.11 22.69
C MET A 1 -30.03 -1.40 22.02
N GLN A 2 -30.82 -2.23 22.68
CA GLN A 2 -31.32 -3.51 22.09
C GLN A 2 -32.16 -3.35 20.81
N GLN A 3 -32.96 -2.31 20.67
CA GLN A 3 -33.78 -2.09 19.46
C GLN A 3 -32.94 -1.71 18.21
N VAL A 4 -31.84 -1.01 18.40
CA VAL A 4 -30.91 -0.65 17.26
C VAL A 4 -30.18 -1.90 16.80
N LEU A 5 -29.72 -2.73 17.73
CA LEU A 5 -29.04 -4.00 17.43
C LEU A 5 -29.96 -4.97 16.66
N ARG A 6 -31.24 -5.09 17.08
CA ARG A 6 -32.24 -5.90 16.35
C ARG A 6 -32.47 -5.42 14.93
N LYS A 7 -32.56 -4.10 14.70
CA LYS A 7 -32.73 -3.55 13.34
C LYS A 7 -31.50 -3.83 12.45
N GLN A 8 -30.30 -3.74 12.99
CA GLN A 8 -29.08 -4.05 12.26
C GLN A 8 -28.96 -5.53 11.90
N ILE A 9 -29.34 -6.43 12.82
CA ILE A 9 -29.37 -7.89 12.56
C ILE A 9 -30.40 -8.26 11.50
N ILE A 10 -31.60 -7.65 11.52
CA ILE A 10 -32.64 -7.88 10.52
C ILE A 10 -32.19 -7.35 9.14
N LEU A 11 -31.53 -6.20 9.06
CA LEU A 11 -30.95 -5.66 7.83
C LEU A 11 -29.85 -6.58 7.27
N LEU A 12 -28.96 -7.07 8.12
CA LEU A 12 -27.89 -7.98 7.75
C LEU A 12 -28.44 -9.33 7.24
N ALA A 13 -29.44 -9.89 7.94
CA ALA A 13 -30.13 -11.12 7.56
C ALA A 13 -30.89 -10.94 6.23
N GLY A 14 -31.54 -9.78 6.02
CA GLY A 14 -32.18 -9.42 4.76
C GLY A 14 -31.20 -9.34 3.57
N PHE A 15 -30.01 -8.77 3.81
CA PHE A 15 -28.96 -8.70 2.79
C PHE A 15 -28.43 -10.09 2.40
N ILE A 16 -28.27 -10.99 3.38
CA ILE A 16 -27.85 -12.39 3.15
C ILE A 16 -28.93 -13.16 2.38
N TRP A 17 -30.20 -12.91 2.67
CA TRP A 17 -31.32 -13.63 2.02
C TRP A 17 -31.53 -13.21 0.57
N ILE A 18 -31.31 -11.94 0.22
CA ILE A 18 -31.38 -11.45 -1.15
C ILE A 18 -30.24 -12.05 -2.01
N GLY A 19 -29.06 -12.30 -1.41
CA GLY A 19 -27.93 -12.94 -2.10
C GLY A 19 -28.14 -14.42 -2.45
N SER A 20 -29.08 -15.13 -1.79
CA SER A 20 -29.28 -16.58 -2.00
C SER A 20 -30.19 -16.96 -3.17
N GLN A 21 -30.92 -16.02 -3.77
CA GLN A 21 -31.89 -16.29 -4.85
C GLN A 21 -31.28 -16.23 -6.27
N GLY A 22 -29.99 -15.97 -6.42
CA GLY A 22 -29.33 -15.68 -7.71
C GLY A 22 -28.66 -16.86 -8.44
N PHE A 23 -28.69 -18.10 -7.94
CA PHE A 23 -27.79 -19.17 -8.40
C PHE A 23 -28.37 -20.21 -9.36
N GLY A 24 -29.41 -19.90 -10.11
CA GLY A 24 -30.11 -20.88 -10.96
C GLY A 24 -29.88 -20.77 -12.47
N GLN A 25 -29.16 -19.78 -12.98
CA GLN A 25 -28.95 -19.65 -14.42
C GLN A 25 -27.54 -20.14 -14.81
N TYR A 26 -27.50 -21.12 -15.75
CA TYR A 26 -26.30 -21.56 -16.45
C TYR A 26 -25.72 -20.34 -17.19
N ARG A 27 -24.76 -19.68 -16.58
CA ARG A 27 -24.12 -18.49 -17.16
C ARG A 27 -22.99 -18.95 -18.04
N GLU A 28 -23.05 -18.59 -19.31
CA GLU A 28 -21.97 -18.85 -20.26
C GLU A 28 -20.64 -18.29 -19.70
N GLN A 29 -19.59 -19.07 -19.81
CA GLN A 29 -18.28 -18.71 -19.30
C GLN A 29 -17.61 -17.76 -20.28
N ASN A 30 -17.50 -16.49 -19.88
CA ASN A 30 -16.80 -15.48 -20.67
C ASN A 30 -15.31 -15.80 -20.74
N ARG A 31 -14.68 -15.63 -21.92
CA ARG A 31 -13.23 -15.78 -22.08
C ARG A 31 -12.70 -17.12 -21.53
N ALA A 32 -13.34 -18.23 -21.89
CA ALA A 32 -12.93 -19.56 -21.43
C ALA A 32 -11.45 -19.87 -21.78
N ASP A 33 -11.00 -19.39 -22.94
CA ASP A 33 -9.62 -19.59 -23.42
C ASP A 33 -8.57 -18.81 -22.66
N HIS A 34 -8.96 -17.73 -21.96
CA HIS A 34 -8.03 -16.91 -21.16
C HIS A 34 -7.31 -17.73 -20.09
N ASP A 35 -7.93 -18.78 -19.56
CA ASP A 35 -7.31 -19.64 -18.55
C ASP A 35 -6.15 -20.48 -19.12
N ASN A 36 -6.01 -20.56 -20.44
CA ASN A 36 -4.95 -21.26 -21.15
C ASN A 36 -3.87 -20.31 -21.72
N TRP A 37 -4.06 -19.00 -21.58
CA TRP A 37 -3.08 -18.05 -22.10
C TRP A 37 -1.80 -18.08 -21.26
N PRO A 38 -0.63 -18.18 -21.90
CA PRO A 38 0.63 -18.24 -21.17
C PRO A 38 0.99 -16.91 -20.53
N TYR A 39 0.58 -15.79 -21.12
CA TYR A 39 0.81 -14.44 -20.59
C TYR A 39 -0.32 -13.51 -21.02
N TYR A 40 -0.52 -12.49 -20.21
CA TYR A 40 -1.48 -11.41 -20.49
C TYR A 40 -1.02 -10.11 -19.83
N PHE A 41 -1.54 -9.00 -20.34
CA PHE A 41 -1.17 -7.68 -19.91
C PHE A 41 -2.38 -6.91 -19.40
N GLY A 42 -2.11 -5.85 -18.66
CA GLY A 42 -3.15 -5.00 -18.13
C GLY A 42 -2.64 -3.67 -17.63
N MET A 43 -3.57 -2.90 -17.11
CA MET A 43 -3.31 -1.62 -16.45
C MET A 43 -3.92 -1.64 -15.06
N SER A 44 -3.30 -0.91 -14.15
CA SER A 44 -3.79 -0.74 -12.79
C SER A 44 -3.93 0.72 -12.43
N ILE A 45 -5.02 1.03 -11.75
CA ILE A 45 -5.19 2.26 -11.00
C ILE A 45 -5.36 1.90 -9.54
N SER A 46 -4.67 2.60 -8.65
CA SER A 46 -4.67 2.25 -7.25
C SER A 46 -4.70 3.49 -6.37
N TYR A 47 -5.30 3.34 -5.20
CA TYR A 47 -5.19 4.26 -4.09
C TYR A 47 -4.30 3.65 -3.01
N SER A 48 -3.26 4.35 -2.61
CA SER A 48 -2.34 3.92 -1.57
C SER A 48 -2.47 4.79 -0.33
N HIS A 49 -2.66 4.16 0.82
CA HIS A 49 -2.58 4.80 2.12
C HIS A 49 -1.25 4.41 2.75
N SER A 50 -0.38 5.38 2.97
CA SER A 50 0.99 5.11 3.41
C SER A 50 1.37 5.89 4.67
N TYR A 51 2.20 5.28 5.51
CA TYR A 51 2.83 5.91 6.65
C TYR A 51 4.23 5.34 6.89
N LEU A 52 5.04 6.09 7.63
CA LEU A 52 6.35 5.64 8.09
C LEU A 52 6.24 5.16 9.54
N HIS A 53 6.74 3.97 9.80
CA HIS A 53 6.84 3.45 11.15
C HIS A 53 8.19 3.82 11.76
N PRO A 54 8.24 4.77 12.71
CA PRO A 54 9.48 5.19 13.33
C PRO A 54 9.86 4.24 14.48
N SER A 55 11.13 3.89 14.56
CA SER A 55 11.76 3.37 15.78
C SER A 55 12.55 4.49 16.41
N LYS A 56 12.31 4.75 17.70
CA LYS A 56 13.02 5.78 18.45
C LYS A 56 14.45 5.35 18.75
N ASP A 57 15.37 6.30 18.78
CA ASP A 57 16.75 6.05 19.23
C ASP A 57 16.75 5.58 20.70
N PRO A 58 17.63 4.65 21.12
CA PRO A 58 17.76 4.23 22.52
C PRO A 58 18.01 5.40 23.50
N ARG A 59 18.64 6.47 23.03
CA ARG A 59 18.88 7.69 23.79
C ARG A 59 17.79 8.75 23.64
N PHE A 60 16.63 8.37 23.14
CA PHE A 60 15.51 9.31 22.93
C PHE A 60 15.14 10.08 24.21
N LEU A 61 15.19 9.42 25.36
CA LEU A 61 14.86 10.02 26.66
C LEU A 61 15.91 11.00 27.19
N GLU A 62 17.12 10.93 26.65
CA GLU A 62 18.22 11.89 26.98
C GLU A 62 18.09 13.17 26.14
N ASN A 63 17.21 13.20 25.15
CA ASN A 63 17.04 14.37 24.31
C ASN A 63 16.15 15.41 24.99
N ASP A 64 16.75 16.56 25.27
CA ASP A 64 16.07 17.67 25.96
C ASP A 64 15.15 18.50 25.06
N SER A 65 15.13 18.26 23.75
CA SER A 65 14.44 19.13 22.80
C SER A 65 13.13 18.54 22.27
N VAL A 66 13.01 17.21 22.11
CA VAL A 66 11.86 16.53 21.52
C VAL A 66 11.23 15.57 22.53
N LEU A 67 9.96 15.78 22.85
CA LEU A 67 9.21 14.96 23.80
C LEU A 67 8.51 13.77 23.14
N SER A 68 7.95 13.97 21.95
CA SER A 68 7.29 12.88 21.19
C SER A 68 7.45 13.07 19.70
N VAL A 69 7.37 11.93 18.97
CA VAL A 69 7.34 11.86 17.51
C VAL A 69 6.19 10.95 17.12
N GLU A 70 5.22 11.50 16.42
CA GLU A 70 4.04 10.77 15.95
C GLU A 70 4.02 10.72 14.42
N PRO A 71 3.96 9.53 13.82
CA PRO A 71 3.86 9.40 12.38
C PRO A 71 2.44 9.74 11.91
N GLY A 72 2.36 10.53 10.86
CA GLY A 72 1.11 10.77 10.15
C GLY A 72 1.04 9.96 8.86
N SER A 73 -0.18 9.69 8.42
CA SER A 73 -0.47 8.95 7.20
C SER A 73 -1.02 9.87 6.12
N SER A 74 -0.80 9.49 4.87
CA SER A 74 -1.30 10.22 3.71
C SER A 74 -1.72 9.26 2.59
N GLY A 75 -2.65 9.73 1.75
CA GLY A 75 -3.12 9.02 0.58
C GLY A 75 -2.40 9.45 -0.69
N GLY A 76 -2.15 8.50 -1.59
CA GLY A 76 -1.61 8.74 -2.92
C GLY A 76 -2.36 7.93 -3.98
N ILE A 77 -2.23 8.35 -5.24
CA ILE A 77 -2.77 7.63 -6.39
C ILE A 77 -1.61 6.95 -7.12
N ALA A 78 -1.83 5.72 -7.55
CA ALA A 78 -0.85 4.98 -8.33
C ALA A 78 -1.43 4.57 -9.68
N LEU A 79 -0.60 4.67 -10.72
CA LEU A 79 -0.87 4.17 -12.05
C LEU A 79 0.21 3.17 -12.42
N GLY A 80 -0.18 2.02 -12.94
CA GLY A 80 0.76 0.94 -13.25
C GLY A 80 0.38 0.13 -14.48
N LEU A 81 1.37 -0.59 -14.97
CA LEU A 81 1.23 -1.59 -16.03
C LEU A 81 1.35 -2.97 -15.40
N VAL A 82 0.52 -3.88 -15.84
CA VAL A 82 0.50 -5.26 -15.32
C VAL A 82 0.96 -6.20 -16.41
N ALA A 83 1.87 -7.11 -16.05
CA ALA A 83 2.23 -8.23 -16.89
C ALA A 83 2.18 -9.50 -16.04
N THR A 84 1.40 -10.48 -16.49
CA THR A 84 1.19 -11.75 -15.80
C THR A 84 1.64 -12.89 -16.70
N LEU A 85 2.47 -13.78 -16.16
CA LEU A 85 2.92 -15.02 -16.77
C LEU A 85 2.26 -16.18 -16.02
N GLN A 86 1.52 -17.01 -16.72
CA GLN A 86 0.87 -18.17 -16.14
C GLN A 86 1.84 -19.34 -16.10
N LEU A 87 2.18 -19.80 -14.89
CA LEU A 87 3.10 -20.92 -14.68
C LEU A 87 2.33 -22.25 -14.60
N SER A 88 1.12 -22.22 -14.07
CA SER A 88 0.23 -23.35 -13.96
C SER A 88 -1.22 -22.84 -13.82
N PRO A 89 -2.24 -23.71 -13.88
CA PRO A 89 -3.63 -23.28 -13.68
C PRO A 89 -3.89 -22.55 -12.37
N ARG A 90 -3.07 -22.81 -11.34
CA ARG A 90 -3.20 -22.19 -10.00
C ARG A 90 -2.13 -21.16 -9.68
N PHE A 91 -0.99 -21.16 -10.35
CA PHE A 91 0.12 -20.25 -10.05
C PHE A 91 0.47 -19.37 -11.23
N SER A 92 0.57 -18.09 -10.97
CA SER A 92 1.00 -17.09 -11.93
C SER A 92 2.08 -16.20 -11.31
N LEU A 93 3.05 -15.78 -12.11
CA LEU A 93 4.01 -14.75 -11.77
C LEU A 93 3.54 -13.43 -12.36
N ARG A 94 3.47 -12.39 -11.55
CA ARG A 94 3.01 -11.07 -11.97
C ARG A 94 4.01 -9.99 -11.58
N THR A 95 4.18 -9.02 -12.47
CA THR A 95 4.81 -7.75 -12.15
C THR A 95 3.84 -6.61 -12.43
N ASN A 96 3.89 -5.57 -11.62
CA ASN A 96 3.07 -4.37 -11.76
C ASN A 96 3.92 -3.12 -11.49
N PRO A 97 4.84 -2.76 -12.42
CA PRO A 97 5.53 -1.47 -12.34
C PRO A 97 4.52 -0.34 -12.21
N GLN A 98 4.66 0.49 -11.18
CA GLN A 98 3.69 1.56 -10.90
C GLN A 98 4.36 2.83 -10.41
N LEU A 99 3.79 3.96 -10.81
CA LEU A 99 4.14 5.29 -10.32
C LEU A 99 3.11 5.71 -9.28
N ILE A 100 3.56 5.94 -8.05
CA ILE A 100 2.74 6.39 -6.92
C ILE A 100 2.99 7.89 -6.74
N ILE A 101 1.97 8.70 -6.94
CA ILE A 101 2.03 10.15 -6.84
C ILE A 101 1.21 10.58 -5.63
N GLY A 102 1.76 11.50 -4.84
CA GLY A 102 1.14 11.93 -3.59
C GLY A 102 1.54 11.00 -2.44
N GLY A 103 0.78 11.03 -1.34
CA GLY A 103 1.13 10.26 -0.15
C GLY A 103 2.30 10.88 0.63
N ALA A 104 2.38 12.22 0.63
CA ALA A 104 3.34 12.94 1.43
C ALA A 104 3.21 12.51 2.89
N LYS A 105 4.26 11.89 3.41
CA LYS A 105 4.33 11.41 4.78
C LYS A 105 4.69 12.57 5.69
N TYR A 106 4.24 12.54 6.93
CA TYR A 106 4.63 13.59 7.87
C TYR A 106 4.86 13.03 9.26
N PHE A 107 5.66 13.77 10.04
CA PHE A 107 5.85 13.55 11.47
C PHE A 107 5.37 14.78 12.22
N THR A 108 4.68 14.55 13.32
CA THR A 108 4.33 15.59 14.29
C THR A 108 5.27 15.43 15.47
N TYR A 109 6.05 16.48 15.73
CA TYR A 109 6.99 16.55 16.84
C TYR A 109 6.39 17.42 17.95
N SER A 110 6.38 16.91 19.18
CA SER A 110 6.12 17.74 20.37
C SER A 110 7.45 18.16 20.96
N LEU A 111 7.64 19.48 21.08
CA LEU A 111 8.86 20.08 21.56
C LEU A 111 8.74 20.45 23.04
N LYS A 112 9.82 20.32 23.80
CA LYS A 112 9.91 20.76 25.21
C LYS A 112 9.93 22.27 25.31
N TYR A 113 10.62 22.93 24.39
CA TYR A 113 10.72 24.38 24.30
C TYR A 113 10.08 24.85 22.99
N PRO A 114 9.38 26.00 23.02
CA PRO A 114 8.80 26.56 21.81
C PRO A 114 9.86 26.78 20.72
N ASN A 115 9.46 26.60 19.46
CA ASN A 115 10.30 26.98 18.33
C ASN A 115 10.36 28.52 18.17
N ILE A 116 11.05 29.00 17.13
CA ILE A 116 11.23 30.45 16.84
C ILE A 116 9.85 31.14 16.67
N GLU A 117 8.80 30.40 16.25
CA GLU A 117 7.44 30.89 16.07
C GLU A 117 6.58 30.76 17.35
N GLY A 118 7.14 30.33 18.48
CA GLY A 118 6.44 30.14 19.74
C GLY A 118 5.56 28.87 19.79
N GLN A 119 5.72 27.96 18.85
CA GLN A 119 4.94 26.72 18.78
C GLN A 119 5.65 25.56 19.47
N THR A 120 4.90 24.73 20.20
CA THR A 120 5.39 23.51 20.85
C THR A 120 5.11 22.25 20.04
N ILE A 121 4.29 22.36 18.98
CA ILE A 121 3.97 21.26 18.06
C ILE A 121 4.44 21.67 16.67
N GLU A 122 5.27 20.83 16.04
CA GLU A 122 5.82 21.08 14.73
C GLU A 122 5.56 19.89 13.79
N LYS A 123 5.02 20.18 12.59
CA LYS A 123 4.73 19.18 11.56
C LYS A 123 5.78 19.26 10.45
N LYS A 124 6.52 18.19 10.26
CA LYS A 124 7.48 18.03 9.15
C LYS A 124 6.92 17.13 8.07
N THR A 125 6.67 17.68 6.90
CA THR A 125 6.11 16.95 5.75
C THR A 125 7.22 16.49 4.83
N LEU A 126 7.15 15.23 4.41
CA LEU A 126 8.09 14.56 3.51
C LEU A 126 7.36 14.27 2.21
N PRO A 127 7.60 15.03 1.13
CA PRO A 127 7.03 14.73 -0.18
C PRO A 127 7.50 13.34 -0.63
N SER A 128 6.64 12.60 -1.30
CA SER A 128 6.95 11.26 -1.77
C SER A 128 6.37 11.05 -3.16
N THR A 129 7.22 10.61 -4.07
CA THR A 129 6.87 10.14 -5.42
C THR A 129 7.64 8.87 -5.68
N ILE A 130 6.95 7.74 -5.69
CA ILE A 130 7.59 6.43 -5.68
C ILE A 130 7.37 5.74 -7.02
N VAL A 131 8.45 5.22 -7.61
CA VAL A 131 8.38 4.20 -8.66
C VAL A 131 8.58 2.85 -8.00
N SER A 132 7.59 1.97 -8.09
CA SER A 132 7.58 0.65 -7.46
C SER A 132 7.68 -0.45 -8.52
N PHE A 133 8.53 -1.43 -8.27
CA PHE A 133 8.74 -2.61 -9.13
C PHE A 133 8.48 -3.88 -8.29
N PRO A 134 7.23 -4.32 -8.18
CA PRO A 134 6.90 -5.57 -7.49
C PRO A 134 7.10 -6.79 -8.40
N ILE A 135 7.49 -7.91 -7.79
CA ILE A 135 7.44 -9.26 -8.37
C ILE A 135 6.60 -10.11 -7.43
N GLN A 136 5.47 -10.60 -7.92
CA GLN A 136 4.42 -11.25 -7.16
C GLN A 136 4.16 -12.66 -7.68
N VAL A 137 3.96 -13.59 -6.76
CA VAL A 137 3.35 -14.89 -7.07
C VAL A 137 1.87 -14.80 -6.71
N LYS A 138 1.02 -15.15 -7.65
CA LYS A 138 -0.44 -15.17 -7.55
C LYS A 138 -0.90 -16.62 -7.44
N PHE A 139 -1.63 -16.94 -6.40
CA PHE A 139 -2.27 -18.25 -6.21
C PHE A 139 -3.76 -18.10 -6.50
N ASN A 140 -4.20 -18.67 -7.60
CA ASN A 140 -5.56 -18.60 -8.10
C ASN A 140 -6.41 -19.76 -7.58
N SER A 141 -7.64 -19.48 -7.12
CA SER A 141 -8.64 -20.51 -6.88
C SER A 141 -9.16 -21.11 -8.19
N ASP A 142 -9.94 -22.16 -8.09
CA ASP A 142 -10.70 -22.65 -9.23
C ASP A 142 -11.75 -21.59 -9.63
N ARG A 143 -12.02 -21.48 -10.93
CA ARG A 143 -12.96 -20.52 -11.49
C ARG A 143 -14.39 -21.04 -11.34
N ILE A 144 -15.27 -20.22 -10.79
CA ILE A 144 -16.69 -20.51 -10.64
C ILE A 144 -17.48 -19.57 -11.58
N GLY A 145 -17.87 -20.07 -12.74
CA GLY A 145 -18.50 -19.24 -13.78
C GLY A 145 -17.59 -18.11 -14.24
N ASN A 146 -17.98 -16.87 -14.00
CA ASN A 146 -17.22 -15.68 -14.37
C ASN A 146 -16.52 -15.02 -13.18
N PHE A 147 -16.21 -15.79 -12.15
CA PHE A 147 -15.57 -15.30 -10.92
C PHE A 147 -14.44 -16.22 -10.49
N ARG A 148 -13.36 -15.61 -9.99
CA ARG A 148 -12.21 -16.29 -9.39
C ARG A 148 -11.64 -15.44 -8.27
N THR A 149 -11.24 -16.05 -7.17
CA THR A 149 -10.46 -15.40 -6.12
C THR A 149 -8.98 -15.74 -6.26
N TYR A 150 -8.12 -14.89 -5.74
CA TYR A 150 -6.70 -15.19 -5.66
C TYR A 150 -6.05 -14.55 -4.45
N LEU A 151 -4.99 -15.18 -4.00
CA LEU A 151 -4.04 -14.61 -3.05
C LEU A 151 -2.77 -14.23 -3.79
N LEU A 152 -2.08 -13.22 -3.31
CA LEU A 152 -0.80 -12.83 -3.85
C LEU A 152 0.20 -12.57 -2.73
N GLY A 153 1.45 -12.82 -3.04
CA GLY A 153 2.57 -12.50 -2.18
C GLY A 153 3.81 -12.25 -3.03
N GLY A 154 4.65 -11.33 -2.60
CA GLY A 154 5.82 -10.99 -3.38
C GLY A 154 6.78 -10.04 -2.69
N VAL A 155 7.81 -9.70 -3.44
CA VAL A 155 8.81 -8.70 -3.07
C VAL A 155 8.64 -7.48 -3.95
N LYS A 156 9.01 -6.32 -3.41
CA LYS A 156 8.98 -5.07 -4.16
C LYS A 156 10.27 -4.28 -3.96
N TYR A 157 10.64 -3.55 -4.98
CA TYR A 157 11.70 -2.57 -4.96
C TYR A 157 11.14 -1.20 -5.28
N ASP A 158 11.25 -0.29 -4.33
CA ASP A 158 10.72 1.06 -4.42
C ASP A 158 11.85 2.07 -4.58
N ILE A 159 11.68 3.04 -5.49
CA ILE A 159 12.58 4.16 -5.71
C ILE A 159 11.79 5.45 -5.44
N ASP A 160 12.14 6.18 -4.39
CA ASP A 160 11.56 7.49 -4.12
C ASP A 160 12.30 8.58 -4.90
N LEU A 161 11.60 9.18 -5.86
CA LEU A 161 12.14 10.25 -6.72
C LEU A 161 12.20 11.60 -5.99
N ALA A 162 11.41 11.78 -4.92
CA ALA A 162 11.39 12.98 -4.09
C ALA A 162 12.36 12.89 -2.89
N SER A 163 13.20 11.85 -2.84
CA SER A 163 14.15 11.64 -1.75
C SER A 163 15.13 12.80 -1.60
N ASN A 164 15.30 13.24 -0.36
CA ASN A 164 16.16 14.35 0.06
C ASN A 164 17.47 13.89 0.74
N SER A 165 17.90 12.65 0.50
CA SER A 165 19.07 12.06 1.17
C SER A 165 20.37 12.86 0.99
N THR A 166 20.48 13.64 -0.09
CA THR A 166 21.67 14.45 -0.44
C THR A 166 21.50 15.94 -0.17
N ALA A 167 20.41 16.38 0.43
CA ALA A 167 20.20 17.80 0.74
C ALA A 167 21.24 18.31 1.74
N ARG A 168 21.95 19.40 1.40
CA ARG A 168 23.10 19.90 2.16
C ARG A 168 22.78 20.93 3.25
N ASN A 169 21.71 21.69 3.16
CA ASN A 169 21.47 22.83 4.04
C ASN A 169 20.08 22.82 4.66
N ALA A 170 19.72 21.73 5.31
CA ALA A 170 18.39 21.62 5.87
C ALA A 170 18.47 21.12 7.29
N GLU A 171 18.77 22.03 8.24
CA GLU A 171 18.84 21.76 9.68
C GLU A 171 17.52 21.15 10.22
N ASP A 172 16.43 21.38 9.51
CA ASP A 172 15.08 20.97 9.90
C ASP A 172 14.52 19.76 9.13
N LEU A 173 15.32 19.01 8.36
CA LEU A 173 14.81 17.91 7.54
C LEU A 173 15.11 16.55 8.17
N VAL A 174 14.14 15.63 8.00
CA VAL A 174 14.38 14.19 8.15
C VAL A 174 14.81 13.65 6.78
N LYS A 175 16.05 13.16 6.70
CA LYS A 175 16.60 12.61 5.44
C LYS A 175 16.14 11.18 5.23
N LEU A 176 15.60 10.90 4.03
CA LEU A 176 15.19 9.56 3.62
C LEU A 176 16.09 9.04 2.50
N LYS A 177 16.44 7.76 2.56
CA LYS A 177 17.12 7.05 1.47
C LYS A 177 16.19 6.92 0.27
N ARG A 178 16.79 6.89 -0.91
CA ARG A 178 16.08 6.84 -2.19
C ARG A 178 15.42 5.48 -2.45
N SER A 179 15.99 4.38 -1.96
CA SER A 179 15.53 3.04 -2.27
C SER A 179 15.06 2.30 -1.03
N ASP A 180 14.00 1.51 -1.20
CA ASP A 180 13.45 0.60 -0.19
C ASP A 180 13.17 -0.77 -0.83
N ILE A 181 13.51 -1.83 -0.10
CA ILE A 181 13.12 -3.20 -0.44
C ILE A 181 12.05 -3.62 0.55
N GLY A 182 10.97 -4.18 0.03
CA GLY A 182 9.84 -4.59 0.86
C GLY A 182 9.22 -5.90 0.41
N VAL A 183 8.25 -6.32 1.19
CA VAL A 183 7.37 -7.43 0.88
C VAL A 183 5.94 -6.93 0.78
N GLU A 184 5.15 -7.60 -0.04
CA GLU A 184 3.73 -7.33 -0.12
C GLU A 184 2.92 -8.62 -0.19
N THR A 185 1.72 -8.56 0.34
CA THR A 185 0.75 -9.65 0.31
C THR A 185 -0.64 -9.06 0.10
N GLY A 186 -1.53 -9.82 -0.50
CA GLY A 186 -2.87 -9.32 -0.76
C GLY A 186 -3.84 -10.40 -1.21
N ILE A 187 -5.07 -9.95 -1.38
CA ILE A 187 -6.18 -10.74 -1.89
C ILE A 187 -6.86 -9.95 -3.00
N GLY A 188 -7.30 -10.64 -4.03
CA GLY A 188 -8.06 -10.05 -5.13
C GLY A 188 -9.09 -11.00 -5.70
N PHE A 189 -9.90 -10.43 -6.57
CA PHE A 189 -11.00 -11.11 -7.23
C PHE A 189 -10.93 -10.82 -8.73
N ASN A 190 -11.09 -11.84 -9.56
CA ASN A 190 -11.22 -11.67 -11.00
C ASN A 190 -12.69 -11.81 -11.38
N PHE A 191 -13.24 -10.80 -12.04
CA PHE A 191 -14.54 -10.82 -12.69
C PHE A 191 -14.30 -10.84 -14.20
N PHE A 192 -14.65 -11.95 -14.84
CA PHE A 192 -14.44 -12.13 -16.27
C PHE A 192 -15.62 -11.55 -17.06
N PHE A 193 -15.41 -10.38 -17.67
CA PHE A 193 -16.33 -9.80 -18.63
C PHE A 193 -16.00 -10.30 -20.05
N PRO A 194 -16.89 -10.09 -21.05
CA PRO A 194 -16.64 -10.58 -22.40
C PRO A 194 -15.33 -10.10 -23.03
N PHE A 195 -14.90 -8.86 -22.73
CA PHE A 195 -13.74 -8.22 -23.37
C PHE A 195 -12.58 -7.94 -22.40
N VAL A 196 -12.81 -7.95 -21.10
CA VAL A 196 -11.82 -7.56 -20.10
C VAL A 196 -12.03 -8.32 -18.81
N THR A 197 -10.93 -8.61 -18.11
CA THR A 197 -10.97 -9.10 -16.73
C THR A 197 -10.81 -7.92 -15.79
N PHE A 198 -11.81 -7.69 -14.94
CA PHE A 198 -11.81 -6.67 -13.90
C PHE A 198 -11.38 -7.27 -12.58
N SER A 199 -10.31 -6.77 -12.01
CA SER A 199 -9.70 -7.35 -10.81
C SER A 199 -9.51 -6.32 -9.71
N PRO A 200 -10.49 -6.16 -8.80
CA PRO A 200 -10.29 -5.42 -7.56
C PRO A 200 -9.37 -6.20 -6.60
N GLU A 201 -8.46 -5.47 -5.95
CA GLU A 201 -7.42 -6.04 -5.12
C GLU A 201 -7.11 -5.17 -3.92
N ILE A 202 -6.83 -5.78 -2.78
CA ILE A 202 -6.31 -5.12 -1.59
C ILE A 202 -4.95 -5.72 -1.23
N LYS A 203 -3.95 -4.87 -1.05
CA LYS A 203 -2.58 -5.25 -0.73
C LYS A 203 -2.09 -4.57 0.54
N PHE A 204 -1.29 -5.30 1.29
CA PHE A 204 -0.51 -4.80 2.42
C PHE A 204 0.96 -4.89 2.05
N ALA A 205 1.67 -3.78 2.12
CA ALA A 205 3.09 -3.73 1.81
C ALA A 205 3.88 -3.17 2.99
N THR A 206 5.01 -3.79 3.26
CA THR A 206 5.92 -3.40 4.35
C THR A 206 7.36 -3.33 3.82
N GLY A 207 7.99 -2.17 3.98
CA GLY A 207 9.42 -2.01 3.73
C GLY A 207 10.25 -2.73 4.79
N LEU A 208 11.25 -3.47 4.35
CA LEU A 208 12.19 -4.19 5.22
C LEU A 208 13.44 -3.37 5.48
N SER A 209 13.79 -2.48 4.56
CA SER A 209 14.98 -1.63 4.67
C SER A 209 14.78 -0.52 5.71
N ASN A 210 15.89 -0.09 6.31
CA ASN A 210 15.90 1.17 7.03
C ASN A 210 16.10 2.31 6.04
N ILE A 211 15.01 3.03 5.74
CA ILE A 211 15.03 4.16 4.81
C ILE A 211 15.47 5.48 5.48
N HIS A 212 15.75 5.47 6.78
CA HIS A 212 16.30 6.63 7.46
C HIS A 212 17.76 6.85 7.04
N SER A 213 18.08 8.06 6.60
CA SER A 213 19.46 8.52 6.42
C SER A 213 19.84 9.37 7.64
N ARG A 214 20.28 8.69 8.70
CA ARG A 214 20.57 9.33 10.00
C ARG A 214 21.65 10.40 9.85
N ASP A 215 21.36 11.56 10.40
CA ASP A 215 22.32 12.65 10.54
C ASP A 215 22.25 13.14 12.00
N ALA A 216 23.34 12.93 12.74
CA ALA A 216 23.41 13.24 14.16
C ALA A 216 23.34 14.75 14.46
N ASN A 217 23.68 15.59 13.47
CA ASN A 217 23.63 17.02 13.57
C ASN A 217 22.25 17.64 13.39
N LEU A 218 21.29 16.84 12.92
CA LEU A 218 19.94 17.30 12.66
C LEU A 218 19.01 16.98 13.82
N LYS A 219 18.41 18.00 14.43
CA LYS A 219 17.55 17.93 15.62
C LYS A 219 16.44 16.88 15.49
N TYR A 220 15.75 16.82 14.35
CA TYR A 220 14.63 15.90 14.11
C TYR A 220 15.05 14.52 13.59
N SER A 221 16.22 14.42 12.99
CA SER A 221 16.78 13.17 12.50
C SER A 221 17.47 12.37 13.60
N SER A 222 18.14 13.05 14.56
CA SER A 222 18.90 12.40 15.63
C SER A 222 18.05 11.55 16.58
N VAL A 223 16.77 11.90 16.77
CA VAL A 223 15.83 11.22 17.67
C VAL A 223 15.25 9.93 17.08
N LEU A 224 15.46 9.68 15.79
CA LEU A 224 14.99 8.51 15.05
C LEU A 224 16.15 7.55 14.75
N ASP A 225 15.99 6.28 15.03
CA ASP A 225 16.93 5.22 14.67
C ASP A 225 16.58 4.57 13.33
N LYS A 226 15.35 4.09 13.21
CA LYS A 226 14.90 3.36 12.03
C LYS A 226 13.55 3.87 11.53
N LEU A 227 13.42 3.97 10.21
CA LEU A 227 12.16 4.25 9.53
C LEU A 227 11.85 3.13 8.53
N GLN A 228 10.65 2.57 8.62
CA GLN A 228 10.15 1.57 7.70
C GLN A 228 8.86 2.05 7.04
N SER A 229 8.74 1.81 5.75
CA SER A 229 7.52 2.12 5.00
C SER A 229 6.44 1.07 5.26
N ARG A 230 5.19 1.53 5.39
CA ARG A 230 4.01 0.66 5.42
C ARG A 230 2.92 1.26 4.55
N MET A 231 2.27 0.42 3.75
CA MET A 231 1.23 0.85 2.82
C MET A 231 0.08 -0.15 2.81
N ILE A 232 -1.12 0.40 2.68
CA ILE A 232 -2.32 -0.35 2.30
C ILE A 232 -2.72 0.17 0.92
N ILE A 233 -2.87 -0.72 -0.04
CA ILE A 233 -3.09 -0.36 -1.45
C ILE A 233 -4.38 -1.02 -1.91
N PHE A 234 -5.31 -0.20 -2.37
CA PHE A 234 -6.54 -0.63 -3.04
C PHE A 234 -6.35 -0.44 -4.54
N SER A 235 -6.41 -1.51 -5.30
CA SER A 235 -6.16 -1.49 -6.74
C SER A 235 -7.38 -1.97 -7.51
N ILE A 236 -7.58 -1.37 -8.67
CA ILE A 236 -8.44 -1.86 -9.73
C ILE A 236 -7.53 -2.18 -10.90
N ILE A 237 -7.56 -3.42 -11.35
CA ILE A 237 -6.75 -3.90 -12.45
C ILE A 237 -7.67 -4.32 -13.58
N LEU A 238 -7.33 -3.89 -14.79
CA LEU A 238 -7.99 -4.28 -16.02
C LEU A 238 -6.97 -5.09 -16.85
N GLU A 239 -7.26 -6.36 -17.06
CA GLU A 239 -6.40 -7.30 -17.79
C GLU A 239 -7.12 -7.77 -19.06
N ASP A 240 -6.32 -7.84 -20.14
CA ASP A 240 -6.79 -8.40 -21.41
C ASP A 240 -6.82 -9.93 -21.35
#